data_4c41e81701adb61e9dfd5b83dca0b432
#
_entry.id   4c41e81701adb61e9dfd5b83dca0b432
#
_cell.length_a   1.000
_cell.length_b   1.000
_cell.length_c   1.000
_cell.angle_alpha   90.00
_cell.angle_beta   90.00
_cell.angle_gamma   90.00
#
_symmetry.space_group_name_H-M   'P 1'
#
loop_
_entity.id
_entity.type
_entity.pdbx_description
1 polymer ?
#
loop_
_entity_poly.entity_id
_entity_poly.type
_entity_poly.pdbx_seq_one_letter_code
_entity_poly.pdbx_strand_id
1 'polypeptide(L)'
;LKAHEHYRHERYKECLVECLKAFESTMKTICDIQGWTYQPGDTAKNLINLCFQNNLIPTYLQTQVTSLKSSLESGVPTMRNKNAGHGQGSQPLTVPQHFAAYQLHMTASTILFLLEAEKALP
;
A
#
# COMPACT_ATOMS: atom_id res chain seq x y z
N LEU A 1 1.90 9.24 10.50
CA LEU A 1 2.33 8.74 9.20
C LEU A 1 2.84 9.87 8.32
N LYS A 2 3.89 9.60 7.58
CA LYS A 2 4.39 10.55 6.57
C LYS A 2 3.32 10.87 5.53
N ALA A 3 2.48 9.89 5.22
CA ALA A 3 1.39 10.11 4.27
C ALA A 3 0.43 11.20 4.74
N HIS A 4 0.15 11.28 6.03
CA HIS A 4 -0.69 12.34 6.60
C HIS A 4 -0.06 13.72 6.44
N GLU A 5 1.25 13.83 6.66
CA GLU A 5 1.94 15.09 6.48
C GLU A 5 1.88 15.57 5.03
N HIS A 6 2.14 14.66 4.09
CA HIS A 6 2.04 14.99 2.68
C HIS A 6 0.62 15.41 2.31
N TYR A 7 -0.40 14.73 2.85
CA TYR A 7 -1.78 15.10 2.59
C TYR A 7 -2.09 16.51 3.08
N ARG A 8 -1.68 16.85 4.30
CA ARG A 8 -1.92 18.18 4.86
C ARG A 8 -1.23 19.29 4.08
N HIS A 9 -0.10 18.97 3.43
CA HIS A 9 0.64 19.93 2.63
C HIS A 9 0.28 19.84 1.14
N GLU A 10 -0.83 19.18 0.82
CA GLU A 10 -1.34 19.04 -0.54
C GLU A 10 -0.39 18.32 -1.49
N ARG A 11 0.50 17.49 -0.96
CA ARG A 11 1.41 16.66 -1.75
C ARG A 11 0.79 15.28 -1.94
N TYR A 12 -0.21 15.19 -2.82
CA TYR A 12 -1.06 14.02 -2.94
C TYR A 12 -0.36 12.83 -3.59
N LYS A 13 0.54 13.07 -4.54
CA LYS A 13 1.34 11.99 -5.12
C LYS A 13 2.21 11.34 -4.06
N GLU A 14 2.90 12.17 -3.29
CA GLU A 14 3.78 11.71 -2.21
C GLU A 14 2.97 10.99 -1.14
N CYS A 15 1.75 11.44 -0.92
CA CYS A 15 0.83 10.76 -0.01
C CYS A 15 0.58 9.32 -0.44
N LEU A 16 0.29 9.10 -1.74
CA LEU A 16 0.08 7.74 -2.26
C LEU A 16 1.33 6.88 -2.16
N VAL A 17 2.48 7.44 -2.47
CA VAL A 17 3.76 6.72 -2.37
C VAL A 17 4.00 6.27 -0.93
N GLU A 18 3.78 7.16 0.02
CA GLU A 18 3.99 6.83 1.44
C GLU A 18 2.94 5.86 1.96
N CYS A 19 1.71 5.89 1.43
CA CYS A 19 0.71 4.87 1.75
C CYS A 19 1.19 3.49 1.34
N LEU A 20 1.70 3.34 0.13
CA LEU A 20 2.20 2.05 -0.34
C LEU A 20 3.38 1.57 0.49
N LYS A 21 4.31 2.48 0.80
CA LYS A 21 5.46 2.16 1.64
C LYS A 21 5.03 1.72 3.04
N ALA A 22 4.07 2.42 3.63
CA ALA A 22 3.57 2.07 4.97
C ALA A 22 2.90 0.71 4.97
N PHE A 23 2.14 0.40 3.92
CA PHE A 23 1.48 -0.89 3.76
C PHE A 23 2.52 -2.02 3.68
N GLU A 24 3.52 -1.86 2.80
CA GLU A 24 4.60 -2.84 2.66
C GLU A 24 5.39 -3.00 3.95
N SER A 25 5.74 -1.89 4.58
CA SER A 25 6.50 -1.90 5.82
C SER A 25 5.76 -2.61 6.96
N THR A 26 4.45 -2.41 7.03
CA THR A 26 3.61 -3.09 8.03
C THR A 26 3.66 -4.60 7.83
N MET A 27 3.52 -5.06 6.59
CA MET A 27 3.57 -6.49 6.31
C MET A 27 4.94 -7.09 6.63
N LYS A 28 6.03 -6.36 6.32
CA LYS A 28 7.38 -6.80 6.66
C LYS A 28 7.56 -6.92 8.17
N THR A 29 7.06 -5.95 8.91
CA THR A 29 7.13 -5.98 10.38
C THR A 29 6.39 -7.21 10.93
N ILE A 30 5.20 -7.50 10.39
CA ILE A 30 4.43 -8.67 10.80
C ILE A 30 5.21 -9.96 10.49
N CYS A 31 5.79 -10.04 9.30
CA CYS A 31 6.61 -11.19 8.93
C CYS A 31 7.78 -11.37 9.90
N ASP A 32 8.44 -10.27 10.27
CA ASP A 32 9.54 -10.31 11.24
C ASP A 32 9.08 -10.85 12.59
N ILE A 33 7.94 -10.37 13.06
CA ILE A 33 7.40 -10.81 14.36
C ILE A 33 7.07 -12.29 14.34
N GLN A 34 6.47 -12.76 13.24
CA GLN A 34 6.00 -14.14 13.13
C GLN A 34 7.09 -15.11 12.65
N GLY A 35 8.22 -14.60 12.21
CA GLY A 35 9.29 -15.44 11.67
C GLY A 35 9.04 -15.93 10.25
N TRP A 36 8.20 -15.25 9.50
CA TRP A 36 7.93 -15.59 8.10
C TRP A 36 9.02 -14.96 7.23
N THR A 37 9.65 -15.79 6.39
CA THR A 37 10.77 -15.36 5.59
C THR A 37 10.32 -14.63 4.33
N TYR A 38 10.88 -13.45 4.10
CA TYR A 38 10.67 -12.68 2.87
C TYR A 38 12.00 -12.13 2.42
N GLN A 39 12.07 -11.70 1.16
CA GLN A 39 13.28 -11.10 0.61
C GLN A 39 13.23 -9.58 0.80
N PRO A 40 14.38 -8.92 1.06
CA PRO A 40 14.39 -7.48 1.27
C PRO A 40 13.76 -6.67 0.14
N GLY A 41 13.85 -7.17 -1.09
CA GLY A 41 13.26 -6.49 -2.25
C GLY A 41 11.83 -6.87 -2.55
N ASP A 42 11.18 -7.66 -1.70
CA ASP A 42 9.80 -8.08 -1.96
C ASP A 42 8.84 -6.89 -1.96
N THR A 43 7.96 -6.92 -2.96
CA THR A 43 6.94 -5.89 -3.12
C THR A 43 5.65 -6.31 -2.42
N ALA A 44 4.65 -5.42 -2.47
CA ALA A 44 3.37 -5.68 -1.84
C ALA A 44 2.75 -7.01 -2.30
N LYS A 45 2.87 -7.36 -3.58
CA LYS A 45 2.30 -8.60 -4.09
C LYS A 45 2.85 -9.82 -3.35
N ASN A 46 4.17 -9.90 -3.22
CA ASN A 46 4.81 -11.03 -2.56
C ASN A 46 4.47 -11.06 -1.08
N LEU A 47 4.45 -9.91 -0.44
CA LEU A 47 4.13 -9.80 0.98
C LEU A 47 2.68 -10.18 1.27
N ILE A 48 1.75 -9.76 0.43
CA ILE A 48 0.33 -10.13 0.57
C ILE A 48 0.18 -11.64 0.44
N ASN A 49 0.84 -12.24 -0.55
CA ASN A 49 0.77 -13.69 -0.74
C ASN A 49 1.29 -14.43 0.48
N LEU A 50 2.38 -13.94 1.06
CA LEU A 50 2.96 -14.55 2.26
C LEU A 50 1.98 -14.46 3.44
N CYS A 51 1.32 -13.32 3.59
CA CYS A 51 0.30 -13.14 4.62
C CYS A 51 -0.88 -14.09 4.44
N PHE A 52 -1.33 -14.29 3.19
CA PHE A 52 -2.40 -15.24 2.89
C PHE A 52 -1.98 -16.67 3.21
N GLN A 53 -0.76 -17.06 2.81
CA GLN A 53 -0.26 -18.41 3.04
C GLN A 53 -0.21 -18.73 4.53
N ASN A 54 0.00 -17.75 5.37
CA ASN A 54 0.11 -17.92 6.80
C ASN A 54 -1.19 -17.58 7.54
N ASN A 55 -2.28 -17.47 6.82
CA ASN A 55 -3.63 -17.27 7.40
C ASN A 55 -3.79 -15.97 8.20
N LEU A 56 -2.95 -14.97 7.92
CA LEU A 56 -3.12 -13.67 8.54
C LEU A 56 -4.38 -12.98 8.03
N ILE A 57 -4.64 -13.11 6.73
CA ILE A 57 -5.77 -12.47 6.07
C ILE A 57 -6.79 -13.54 5.69
N PRO A 58 -8.02 -13.47 6.23
CA PRO A 58 -9.06 -14.44 5.87
C PRO A 58 -9.36 -14.41 4.37
N THR A 59 -9.69 -15.57 3.82
CA THR A 59 -9.96 -15.71 2.38
C THR A 59 -11.02 -14.72 1.88
N TYR A 60 -12.05 -14.48 2.69
CA TYR A 60 -13.13 -13.59 2.28
C TYR A 60 -12.72 -12.11 2.23
N LEU A 61 -11.53 -11.76 2.75
CA LEU A 61 -11.02 -10.39 2.69
C LEU A 61 -9.90 -10.22 1.65
N GLN A 62 -9.54 -11.29 0.93
CA GLN A 62 -8.44 -11.23 -0.04
C GLN A 62 -8.66 -10.17 -1.11
N THR A 63 -9.87 -10.11 -1.65
CA THR A 63 -10.18 -9.14 -2.70
C THR A 63 -9.98 -7.71 -2.21
N GLN A 64 -10.39 -7.41 -0.98
CA GLN A 64 -10.26 -6.05 -0.44
C GLN A 64 -8.81 -5.64 -0.28
N VAL A 65 -7.98 -6.53 0.27
CA VAL A 65 -6.55 -6.23 0.46
C VAL A 65 -5.84 -6.09 -0.88
N THR A 66 -6.13 -7.00 -1.81
CA THR A 66 -5.55 -6.95 -3.15
C THR A 66 -5.99 -5.69 -3.90
N SER A 67 -7.24 -5.26 -3.71
CA SER A 67 -7.76 -4.06 -4.35
C SER A 67 -7.07 -2.80 -3.82
N LEU A 68 -6.79 -2.73 -2.53
CA LEU A 68 -6.04 -1.61 -1.97
C LEU A 68 -4.65 -1.54 -2.61
N LYS A 69 -3.96 -2.67 -2.68
CA LYS A 69 -2.64 -2.73 -3.32
C LYS A 69 -2.73 -2.24 -4.76
N SER A 70 -3.69 -2.77 -5.53
CA SER A 70 -3.84 -2.40 -6.92
C SER A 70 -4.15 -0.92 -7.11
N SER A 71 -5.00 -0.39 -6.24
CA SER A 71 -5.39 1.01 -6.28
C SER A 71 -4.19 1.93 -6.00
N LEU A 72 -3.38 1.60 -5.01
CA LEU A 72 -2.18 2.37 -4.68
C LEU A 72 -1.16 2.28 -5.81
N GLU A 73 -0.92 1.07 -6.31
CA GLU A 73 0.06 0.86 -7.38
C GLU A 73 -0.36 1.50 -8.70
N SER A 74 -1.65 1.53 -8.98
CA SER A 74 -2.14 2.14 -10.22
C SER A 74 -1.82 3.63 -10.28
N GLY A 75 -1.95 4.32 -9.15
CA GLY A 75 -1.66 5.75 -9.12
C GLY A 75 -0.18 6.04 -9.32
N VAL A 76 0.69 5.29 -8.65
CA VAL A 76 2.12 5.59 -8.62
C VAL A 76 2.83 5.16 -9.90
N PRO A 77 2.75 3.90 -10.36
CA PRO A 77 3.44 3.49 -11.58
C PRO A 77 2.92 4.18 -12.84
N THR A 78 1.61 4.42 -12.92
CA THR A 78 1.03 5.08 -14.07
C THR A 78 1.61 6.48 -14.25
N MET A 79 1.78 7.20 -13.17
CA MET A 79 2.41 8.51 -13.21
C MET A 79 3.84 8.42 -13.72
N ARG A 80 4.61 7.46 -13.22
CA ARG A 80 5.99 7.27 -13.65
C ARG A 80 6.09 6.83 -15.10
N ASN A 81 5.26 5.89 -15.50
CA ASN A 81 5.29 5.34 -16.85
C ASN A 81 4.89 6.39 -17.89
N LYS A 82 3.88 7.17 -17.60
CA LYS A 82 3.47 8.23 -18.51
C LYS A 82 4.56 9.26 -18.71
N ASN A 83 5.34 9.55 -17.68
CA ASN A 83 6.41 10.51 -17.77
C ASN A 83 7.64 9.93 -18.47
N ALA A 84 7.86 8.63 -18.38
CA ALA A 84 9.07 8.00 -18.89
C ALA A 84 8.89 7.31 -20.24
N GLY A 85 7.68 6.84 -20.54
CA GLY A 85 7.49 5.88 -21.60
C GLY A 85 7.49 6.44 -23.00
N HIS A 86 6.73 7.50 -23.25
CA HIS A 86 6.44 7.86 -24.64
C HIS A 86 6.46 9.35 -24.92
N GLY A 87 7.06 10.12 -24.08
CA GLY A 87 7.06 11.56 -24.28
C GLY A 87 5.66 12.16 -24.21
N GLN A 88 4.70 11.41 -23.72
CA GLN A 88 3.34 11.90 -23.57
C GLN A 88 3.13 12.60 -22.25
N GLY A 89 4.18 12.69 -21.50
CA GLY A 89 4.13 13.27 -20.19
C GLY A 89 4.02 14.78 -20.18
N SER A 90 3.53 15.36 -21.24
CA SER A 90 3.29 16.79 -21.27
C SER A 90 2.28 17.20 -20.19
N GLN A 91 1.40 16.28 -19.78
CA GLN A 91 0.42 16.54 -18.73
C GLN A 91 0.80 15.73 -17.50
N PRO A 92 1.33 16.37 -16.44
CA PRO A 92 1.56 15.64 -15.20
C PRO A 92 0.23 15.12 -14.68
N LEU A 93 0.23 13.86 -14.27
CA LEU A 93 -0.95 13.26 -13.71
C LEU A 93 -1.22 13.92 -12.36
N THR A 94 -2.38 14.54 -12.25
CA THR A 94 -2.79 15.20 -11.02
C THR A 94 -3.62 14.25 -10.18
N VAL A 95 -3.22 14.07 -8.93
CA VAL A 95 -3.96 13.24 -7.99
C VAL A 95 -4.97 14.14 -7.27
N PRO A 96 -6.28 13.87 -7.42
CA PRO A 96 -7.28 14.70 -6.74
C PRO A 96 -7.21 14.51 -5.22
N GLN A 97 -7.56 15.57 -4.50
CA GLN A 97 -7.57 15.53 -3.05
C GLN A 97 -8.45 14.40 -2.49
N HIS A 98 -9.65 14.25 -3.04
CA HIS A 98 -10.60 13.25 -2.52
C HIS A 98 -10.11 11.82 -2.78
N PHE A 99 -9.34 11.58 -3.84
CA PHE A 99 -8.74 10.28 -4.07
C PHE A 99 -7.63 10.02 -3.07
N ALA A 100 -6.77 11.01 -2.83
CA ALA A 100 -5.71 10.89 -1.84
C ALA A 100 -6.28 10.64 -0.44
N ALA A 101 -7.35 11.35 -0.08
CA ALA A 101 -8.02 11.17 1.20
C ALA A 101 -8.56 9.74 1.34
N TYR A 102 -9.23 9.25 0.29
CA TYR A 102 -9.76 7.89 0.28
C TYR A 102 -8.65 6.86 0.48
N GLN A 103 -7.57 6.98 -0.28
CA GLN A 103 -6.45 6.04 -0.19
C GLN A 103 -5.77 6.12 1.17
N LEU A 104 -5.61 7.32 1.71
CA LEU A 104 -5.01 7.49 3.04
C LEU A 104 -5.84 6.77 4.10
N HIS A 105 -7.15 6.97 4.09
CA HIS A 105 -8.05 6.36 5.08
C HIS A 105 -8.11 4.85 4.91
N MET A 106 -8.19 4.35 3.68
CA MET A 106 -8.21 2.91 3.42
C MET A 106 -6.91 2.25 3.86
N THR A 107 -5.79 2.90 3.59
CA THR A 107 -4.48 2.38 3.99
C THR A 107 -4.37 2.32 5.51
N ALA A 108 -4.74 3.40 6.20
CA ALA A 108 -4.67 3.44 7.66
C ALA A 108 -5.57 2.36 8.28
N SER A 109 -6.79 2.19 7.77
CA SER A 109 -7.71 1.17 8.26
C SER A 109 -7.17 -0.23 8.02
N THR A 110 -6.57 -0.46 6.85
CA THR A 110 -6.01 -1.77 6.51
C THR A 110 -4.80 -2.10 7.40
N ILE A 111 -3.94 -1.11 7.63
CA ILE A 111 -2.79 -1.30 8.52
C ILE A 111 -3.26 -1.67 9.92
N LEU A 112 -4.24 -0.95 10.45
CA LEU A 112 -4.78 -1.26 11.77
C LEU A 112 -5.35 -2.68 11.81
N PHE A 113 -6.10 -3.06 10.78
CA PHE A 113 -6.65 -4.42 10.68
C PHE A 113 -5.54 -5.47 10.69
N LEU A 114 -4.48 -5.26 9.90
CA LEU A 114 -3.38 -6.22 9.81
C LEU A 114 -2.66 -6.37 11.16
N LEU A 115 -2.43 -5.27 11.85
CA LEU A 115 -1.77 -5.30 13.16
C LEU A 115 -2.61 -6.03 14.18
N GLU A 116 -3.92 -5.81 14.19
CA GLU A 116 -4.83 -6.51 15.10
C GLU A 116 -4.96 -7.98 14.73
N ALA A 117 -4.95 -8.29 13.43
CA ALA A 117 -5.00 -9.68 12.97
C ALA A 117 -3.75 -10.44 13.42
N GLU A 118 -2.58 -9.80 13.38
CA GLU A 118 -1.33 -10.41 13.84
C GLU A 118 -1.43 -10.76 15.33
N LYS A 119 -1.94 -9.84 16.13
CA LYS A 119 -2.10 -10.08 17.57
C LYS A 119 -3.07 -11.21 17.86
N ALA A 120 -4.02 -11.45 16.98
CA ALA A 120 -5.04 -12.49 17.16
C ALA A 120 -4.54 -13.88 16.71
N LEU A 121 -3.37 -13.99 16.11
CA LEU A 121 -2.82 -15.28 15.72
C LEU A 121 -2.48 -16.11 16.96
N PRO A 122 -2.65 -17.46 16.88
CA PRO A 122 -2.34 -18.35 18.00
C PRO A 122 -0.89 -18.28 18.42
#